data_70353c83ff660840b7c5dbc6e8b97560
#
_entry.id   70353c83ff660840b7c5dbc6e8b97560
#
_cell.length_a   1.000
_cell.length_b   1.000
_cell.length_c   1.000
_cell.angle_alpha   90.00
_cell.angle_beta   90.00
_cell.angle_gamma   90.00
#
_symmetry.space_group_name_H-M   'P 1'
#
loop_
_entity.id
_entity.type
_entity.pdbx_description
1 polymer ?
#
loop_
_entity_poly.entity_id
_entity_poly.type
_entity_poly.pdbx_seq_one_letter_code
_entity_poly.pdbx_strand_id
1 'polypeptide(L)'
;MNSPATPATPADFVTTASPDPSASRSAPAVPGNLPHPIPVIESLGTQLLEMADGRARATMTPRPEHMNSWSVLHGGVLMTMLDFVMAMAGRSARDDLAHEGAKAGGNLTVEMKTTFIRPARGAITVTAQCVHAGRSLSFCEGEILDAEGQVVARASGTFKYLKNS
;
A
#
# COMPACT_ATOMS: atom_id res chain seq x y z
N MET A 1 -28.95 -19.09 -44.97
CA MET A 1 -27.72 -19.76 -44.51
C MET A 1 -26.95 -18.76 -43.66
N ASN A 2 -27.14 -18.82 -42.36
CA ASN A 2 -26.45 -17.93 -41.41
C ASN A 2 -25.19 -18.62 -40.93
N SER A 3 -24.02 -18.03 -41.21
CA SER A 3 -22.75 -18.45 -40.57
C SER A 3 -22.71 -18.05 -39.10
N PRO A 4 -22.22 -18.92 -38.20
CA PRO A 4 -22.08 -18.56 -36.82
C PRO A 4 -20.87 -17.63 -36.61
N ALA A 5 -21.06 -16.60 -35.80
CA ALA A 5 -20.02 -15.67 -35.39
C ALA A 5 -18.99 -16.39 -34.53
N THR A 6 -17.72 -16.21 -34.83
CA THR A 6 -16.56 -16.67 -34.04
C THR A 6 -16.53 -15.97 -32.71
N PRO A 7 -16.36 -16.66 -31.58
CA PRO A 7 -16.19 -16.00 -30.29
C PRO A 7 -14.83 -15.28 -30.22
N ALA A 8 -14.86 -14.03 -29.71
CA ALA A 8 -13.67 -13.22 -29.50
C ALA A 8 -12.73 -13.88 -28.46
N THR A 9 -11.45 -13.95 -28.79
CA THR A 9 -10.37 -14.43 -27.94
C THR A 9 -10.09 -13.38 -26.83
N PRO A 10 -9.89 -13.77 -25.56
CA PRO A 10 -9.49 -12.83 -24.52
C PRO A 10 -7.99 -12.56 -24.63
N ALA A 11 -7.63 -11.60 -25.44
CA ALA A 11 -6.27 -11.09 -25.50
C ALA A 11 -6.36 -9.58 -25.66
N ASP A 12 -6.30 -8.87 -24.56
CA ASP A 12 -5.79 -7.50 -24.46
C ASP A 12 -5.75 -7.10 -22.98
N PHE A 13 -5.00 -7.86 -22.19
CA PHE A 13 -4.44 -7.31 -20.96
C PHE A 13 -3.32 -6.35 -21.40
N VAL A 14 -3.60 -5.07 -21.29
CA VAL A 14 -2.62 -4.01 -21.55
C VAL A 14 -1.37 -4.29 -20.71
N THR A 15 -0.32 -4.70 -21.39
CA THR A 15 1.03 -4.77 -20.83
C THR A 15 1.43 -3.34 -20.50
N THR A 16 1.35 -2.96 -19.22
CA THR A 16 1.91 -1.70 -18.77
C THR A 16 3.42 -1.78 -18.96
N ALA A 17 3.94 -0.89 -19.81
CA ALA A 17 5.35 -0.77 -20.11
C ALA A 17 6.17 -0.71 -18.81
N SER A 18 7.22 -1.51 -18.73
CA SER A 18 8.22 -1.41 -17.67
C SER A 18 8.76 0.02 -17.60
N PRO A 19 8.89 0.63 -16.42
CA PRO A 19 9.45 1.96 -16.30
C PRO A 19 10.91 1.95 -16.75
N ASP A 20 11.28 2.93 -17.56
CA ASP A 20 12.63 3.18 -18.05
C ASP A 20 13.62 3.30 -16.87
N PRO A 21 14.68 2.47 -16.80
CA PRO A 21 15.67 2.51 -15.72
C PRO A 21 16.59 3.72 -15.76
N SER A 22 16.50 4.61 -16.76
CA SER A 22 17.41 5.75 -16.95
C SER A 22 16.90 7.09 -16.41
N ALA A 23 15.68 7.17 -15.88
CA ALA A 23 15.20 8.38 -15.23
C ALA A 23 15.83 8.51 -13.84
N SER A 24 16.91 9.25 -13.72
CA SER A 24 17.49 9.66 -12.44
C SER A 24 16.54 10.66 -11.76
N ARG A 25 15.48 10.15 -11.13
CA ARG A 25 14.72 10.91 -10.15
C ARG A 25 15.51 10.87 -8.86
N SER A 26 15.82 12.06 -8.31
CA SER A 26 16.34 12.20 -6.95
C SER A 26 15.48 11.31 -6.02
N ALA A 27 16.15 10.43 -5.28
CA ALA A 27 15.46 9.56 -4.33
C ALA A 27 14.58 10.44 -3.44
N PRO A 28 13.28 10.16 -3.31
CA PRO A 28 12.41 10.92 -2.42
C PRO A 28 12.99 10.86 -1.01
N ALA A 29 13.01 12.01 -0.33
CA ALA A 29 13.46 12.09 1.05
C ALA A 29 12.70 11.03 1.87
N VAL A 30 13.42 10.12 2.50
CA VAL A 30 12.83 9.15 3.45
C VAL A 30 12.24 9.99 4.58
N PRO A 31 10.93 9.96 4.83
CA PRO A 31 10.37 10.66 5.97
C PRO A 31 10.88 9.97 7.23
N GLY A 32 11.91 10.51 7.82
CA GLY A 32 12.55 9.97 9.03
C GLY A 32 11.66 9.98 10.27
N ASN A 33 10.47 10.59 10.22
CA ASN A 33 9.44 10.51 11.27
C ASN A 33 8.09 10.85 10.64
N LEU A 34 7.10 10.02 10.87
CA LEU A 34 5.71 10.42 10.71
C LEU A 34 5.48 11.67 11.57
N PRO A 35 4.70 12.67 11.10
CA PRO A 35 4.44 13.90 11.85
C PRO A 35 3.78 13.64 13.21
N HIS A 36 3.20 12.46 13.40
CA HIS A 36 2.69 11.94 14.66
C HIS A 36 3.00 10.45 14.78
N PRO A 37 3.38 9.98 15.98
CA PRO A 37 3.55 8.56 16.23
C PRO A 37 2.21 7.84 16.01
N ILE A 38 2.28 6.68 15.36
CA ILE A 38 1.15 5.75 15.24
C ILE A 38 1.50 4.53 16.09
N PRO A 39 1.01 4.47 17.36
CA PRO A 39 1.51 3.48 18.34
C PRO A 39 1.42 2.04 17.85
N VAL A 40 0.36 1.66 17.12
CA VAL A 40 0.23 0.30 16.59
C VAL A 40 1.31 0.01 15.54
N ILE A 41 1.66 0.97 14.70
CA ILE A 41 2.69 0.81 13.66
C ILE A 41 4.08 0.75 14.27
N GLU A 42 4.34 1.58 15.28
CA GLU A 42 5.57 1.53 16.07
C GLU A 42 5.71 0.20 16.80
N SER A 43 4.62 -0.30 17.42
CA SER A 43 4.62 -1.58 18.11
C SER A 43 4.91 -2.76 17.19
N LEU A 44 4.58 -2.66 15.91
CA LEU A 44 4.94 -3.66 14.90
C LEU A 44 6.41 -3.56 14.45
N GLY A 45 7.13 -2.49 14.81
CA GLY A 45 8.50 -2.26 14.36
C GLY A 45 8.59 -1.93 12.88
N THR A 46 7.56 -1.29 12.36
CA THR A 46 7.44 -0.91 10.95
C THR A 46 8.37 0.24 10.61
N GLN A 47 9.05 0.14 9.49
CA GLN A 47 9.89 1.19 8.93
C GLN A 47 9.28 1.69 7.61
N LEU A 48 8.86 2.95 7.56
CA LEU A 48 8.41 3.60 6.33
C LEU A 48 9.65 3.97 5.53
N LEU A 49 9.76 3.42 4.32
CA LEU A 49 10.92 3.59 3.43
C LEU A 49 10.71 4.68 2.37
N GLU A 50 9.46 4.84 1.93
CA GLU A 50 9.10 5.76 0.86
C GLU A 50 7.67 6.24 1.03
N MET A 51 7.43 7.54 0.76
CA MET A 51 6.12 8.15 0.73
C MET A 51 6.16 9.37 -0.18
N ALA A 52 5.78 9.23 -1.44
CA ALA A 52 5.76 10.32 -2.42
C ALA A 52 4.85 9.99 -3.61
N ASP A 53 4.32 10.99 -4.28
CA ASP A 53 3.63 10.90 -5.58
C ASP A 53 2.55 9.80 -5.65
N GLY A 54 1.75 9.66 -4.60
CA GLY A 54 0.72 8.64 -4.53
C GLY A 54 1.27 7.23 -4.29
N ARG A 55 2.51 7.08 -3.84
CA ARG A 55 3.15 5.81 -3.53
C ARG A 55 3.67 5.78 -2.11
N ALA A 56 3.69 4.61 -1.52
CA ALA A 56 4.33 4.37 -0.24
C ALA A 56 4.90 2.95 -0.17
N ARG A 57 5.99 2.81 0.61
CA ARG A 57 6.64 1.54 0.86
C ARG A 57 7.11 1.46 2.29
N ALA A 58 6.88 0.32 2.93
CA ALA A 58 7.35 0.05 4.28
C ALA A 58 7.86 -1.39 4.41
N THR A 59 8.63 -1.63 5.44
CA THR A 59 9.12 -2.98 5.79
C THR A 59 8.89 -3.27 7.26
N MET A 60 8.79 -4.55 7.56
CA MET A 60 8.68 -5.06 8.93
C MET A 60 9.40 -6.41 9.05
N THR A 61 10.17 -6.58 10.13
CA THR A 61 10.70 -7.90 10.52
C THR A 61 9.80 -8.48 11.61
N PRO A 62 9.15 -9.62 11.36
CA PRO A 62 8.24 -10.22 12.33
C PRO A 62 8.94 -10.63 13.63
N ARG A 63 8.19 -10.54 14.73
CA ARG A 63 8.53 -11.06 16.04
C ARG A 63 7.51 -12.14 16.44
N PRO A 64 7.78 -12.98 17.47
CA PRO A 64 6.87 -14.05 17.90
C PRO A 64 5.42 -13.60 18.14
N GLU A 65 5.23 -12.41 18.71
CA GLU A 65 3.90 -11.82 18.99
C GLU A 65 3.11 -11.45 17.74
N HIS A 66 3.75 -11.41 16.59
CA HIS A 66 3.09 -11.14 15.29
C HIS A 66 2.58 -12.41 14.61
N MET A 67 2.90 -13.57 15.17
CA MET A 67 2.59 -14.87 14.57
C MET A 67 1.23 -15.41 15.02
N ASN A 68 0.64 -16.23 14.18
CA ASN A 68 -0.52 -17.04 14.54
C ASN A 68 -0.09 -18.43 15.09
N SER A 69 -1.07 -19.28 15.40
CA SER A 69 -0.83 -20.63 15.92
C SER A 69 -0.08 -21.58 14.98
N TRP A 70 0.09 -21.23 13.71
CA TRP A 70 0.88 -21.99 12.71
C TRP A 70 2.27 -21.39 12.45
N SER A 71 2.71 -20.47 13.32
CA SER A 71 4.00 -19.79 13.19
C SER A 71 4.19 -19.08 11.84
N VAL A 72 3.11 -18.52 11.31
CA VAL A 72 3.14 -17.60 10.17
C VAL A 72 2.55 -16.25 10.59
N LEU A 73 2.90 -15.18 9.90
CA LEU A 73 2.36 -13.86 10.18
C LEU A 73 0.83 -13.88 10.24
N HIS A 74 0.31 -13.33 11.34
CA HIS A 74 -1.14 -13.24 11.54
C HIS A 74 -1.77 -12.34 10.48
N GLY A 75 -2.90 -12.76 9.92
CA GLY A 75 -3.61 -11.99 8.88
C GLY A 75 -3.97 -10.57 9.31
N GLY A 76 -4.31 -10.36 10.59
CA GLY A 76 -4.56 -9.03 11.15
C GLY A 76 -3.33 -8.11 11.09
N VAL A 77 -2.13 -8.65 11.32
CA VAL A 77 -0.88 -7.88 11.18
C VAL A 77 -0.65 -7.48 9.71
N LEU A 78 -0.85 -8.40 8.78
CA LEU A 78 -0.76 -8.13 7.35
C LEU A 78 -1.77 -7.05 6.91
N MET A 79 -3.01 -7.11 7.42
CA MET A 79 -4.04 -6.10 7.15
C MET A 79 -3.64 -4.73 7.72
N THR A 80 -3.12 -4.67 8.93
CA THR A 80 -2.65 -3.41 9.55
C THR A 80 -1.54 -2.76 8.72
N MET A 81 -0.62 -3.57 8.22
CA MET A 81 0.46 -3.08 7.36
C MET A 81 -0.06 -2.56 6.02
N LEU A 82 -1.00 -3.27 5.38
CA LEU A 82 -1.63 -2.84 4.13
C LEU A 82 -2.43 -1.55 4.32
N ASP A 83 -3.23 -1.47 5.39
CA ASP A 83 -4.02 -0.28 5.73
C ASP A 83 -3.11 0.94 5.88
N PHE A 84 -2.07 0.82 6.68
CA PHE A 84 -1.10 1.89 6.91
C PHE A 84 -0.44 2.37 5.62
N VAL A 85 0.12 1.45 4.82
CA VAL A 85 0.89 1.84 3.64
C VAL A 85 -0.02 2.40 2.54
N MET A 86 -1.25 1.85 2.37
CA MET A 86 -2.24 2.42 1.46
C MET A 86 -2.70 3.82 1.92
N ALA A 87 -2.91 4.03 3.22
CA ALA A 87 -3.21 5.36 3.76
C ALA A 87 -2.09 6.36 3.47
N MET A 88 -0.82 5.96 3.61
CA MET A 88 0.33 6.82 3.29
C MET A 88 0.41 7.13 1.79
N ALA A 89 0.14 6.15 0.92
CA ALA A 89 0.07 6.36 -0.52
C ALA A 89 -1.05 7.36 -0.88
N GLY A 90 -2.26 7.17 -0.33
CA GLY A 90 -3.37 8.09 -0.54
C GLY A 90 -3.07 9.52 -0.09
N ARG A 91 -2.39 9.66 1.06
CA ARG A 91 -1.97 10.95 1.58
C ARG A 91 -0.94 11.64 0.69
N SER A 92 0.06 10.91 0.20
CA SER A 92 1.13 11.45 -0.66
C SER A 92 0.66 11.80 -2.08
N ALA A 93 -0.55 11.38 -2.47
CA ALA A 93 -1.14 11.73 -3.75
C ALA A 93 -1.70 13.17 -3.80
N ARG A 94 -1.66 13.89 -2.67
CA ARG A 94 -2.16 15.26 -2.56
C ARG A 94 -1.11 16.17 -1.94
N ASP A 95 -0.63 17.13 -2.71
CA ASP A 95 0.41 18.07 -2.31
C ASP A 95 0.00 18.92 -1.10
N ASP A 96 -1.28 19.31 -1.02
CA ASP A 96 -1.85 20.06 0.09
C ASP A 96 -1.89 19.28 1.42
N LEU A 97 -1.74 17.96 1.37
CA LEU A 97 -1.65 17.08 2.54
C LEU A 97 -0.22 16.56 2.78
N ALA A 98 0.61 16.55 1.77
CA ALA A 98 1.96 15.99 1.84
C ALA A 98 2.97 16.92 2.56
N HIS A 99 2.78 18.24 2.46
CA HIS A 99 3.78 19.24 2.87
C HIS A 99 3.41 20.04 4.12
N GLU A 100 2.18 20.00 4.58
CA GLU A 100 1.78 20.67 5.80
C GLU A 100 2.10 19.80 7.03
N GLY A 101 3.04 20.21 7.86
CA GLY A 101 3.49 19.51 9.07
C GLY A 101 2.37 18.91 9.95
N ALA A 102 2.51 18.90 11.26
CA ALA A 102 1.58 18.25 12.21
C ALA A 102 0.08 18.64 12.10
N LYS A 103 -0.25 19.69 11.34
CA LYS A 103 -1.61 20.11 11.06
C LYS A 103 -2.16 19.60 9.72
N ALA A 104 -1.35 18.88 8.93
CA ALA A 104 -1.81 18.30 7.68
C ALA A 104 -2.96 17.32 7.93
N GLY A 105 -4.04 17.46 7.20
CA GLY A 105 -5.20 16.59 7.29
C GLY A 105 -4.80 15.12 7.14
N GLY A 106 -5.35 14.27 8.00
CA GLY A 106 -5.19 12.82 7.93
C GLY A 106 -6.12 12.21 6.88
N ASN A 107 -6.08 10.91 6.79
CA ASN A 107 -7.12 10.13 6.13
C ASN A 107 -7.61 9.02 7.06
N LEU A 108 -8.85 8.60 6.86
CA LEU A 108 -9.48 7.50 7.58
C LEU A 108 -9.86 6.41 6.58
N THR A 109 -9.63 5.19 6.95
CA THR A 109 -10.06 4.02 6.20
C THR A 109 -11.59 3.91 6.23
N VAL A 110 -12.20 3.88 5.06
CA VAL A 110 -13.65 3.68 4.91
C VAL A 110 -13.96 2.20 4.76
N GLU A 111 -13.18 1.54 3.90
CA GLU A 111 -13.28 0.10 3.68
C GLU A 111 -11.95 -0.43 3.14
N MET A 112 -11.72 -1.72 3.35
CA MET A 112 -10.58 -2.43 2.78
C MET A 112 -10.97 -3.88 2.49
N LYS A 113 -10.61 -4.36 1.31
CA LYS A 113 -10.69 -5.78 0.95
C LYS A 113 -9.29 -6.34 0.84
N THR A 114 -9.02 -7.43 1.56
CA THR A 114 -7.72 -8.11 1.54
C THR A 114 -7.87 -9.55 1.05
N THR A 115 -6.95 -9.98 0.21
CA THR A 115 -6.81 -11.36 -0.25
C THR A 115 -5.46 -11.90 0.22
N PHE A 116 -5.48 -12.96 1.03
CA PHE A 116 -4.28 -13.66 1.48
C PHE A 116 -3.97 -14.79 0.49
N ILE A 117 -2.75 -14.79 -0.05
CA ILE A 117 -2.34 -15.67 -1.15
C ILE A 117 -1.39 -16.76 -0.66
N ARG A 118 -0.45 -16.38 0.24
CA ARG A 118 0.56 -17.29 0.80
C ARG A 118 0.80 -17.00 2.27
N PRO A 119 1.23 -18.01 3.06
CA PRO A 119 1.72 -17.76 4.41
C PRO A 119 3.06 -17.00 4.33
N ALA A 120 3.21 -15.97 5.19
CA ALA A 120 4.45 -15.20 5.31
C ALA A 120 5.25 -15.65 6.54
N ARG A 121 6.56 -15.83 6.35
CA ARG A 121 7.55 -16.04 7.41
C ARG A 121 8.76 -15.15 7.13
N GLY A 122 9.32 -14.51 8.14
CA GLY A 122 10.45 -13.59 7.93
C GLY A 122 10.03 -12.19 7.49
N ALA A 123 11.00 -11.38 7.10
CA ALA A 123 10.78 -9.99 6.75
C ALA A 123 9.81 -9.83 5.57
N ILE A 124 8.97 -8.81 5.65
CA ILE A 124 8.04 -8.45 4.59
C ILE A 124 8.27 -7.02 4.12
N THR A 125 7.99 -6.79 2.85
CA THR A 125 7.90 -5.44 2.26
C THR A 125 6.47 -5.21 1.79
N VAL A 126 5.92 -4.07 2.14
CA VAL A 126 4.60 -3.62 1.72
C VAL A 126 4.75 -2.45 0.78
N THR A 127 4.10 -2.52 -0.36
CA THR A 127 4.03 -1.42 -1.33
C THR A 127 2.58 -1.05 -1.58
N ALA A 128 2.32 0.23 -1.79
CA ALA A 128 0.99 0.71 -2.15
C ALA A 128 1.06 1.87 -3.12
N GLN A 129 -0.03 2.02 -3.89
CA GLN A 129 -0.25 3.14 -4.77
C GLN A 129 -1.67 3.69 -4.63
N CYS A 130 -1.81 4.99 -4.72
CA CYS A 130 -3.09 5.66 -4.90
C CYS A 130 -3.47 5.60 -6.37
N VAL A 131 -4.51 4.84 -6.69
CA VAL A 131 -5.00 4.68 -8.07
C VAL A 131 -5.78 5.92 -8.50
N HIS A 132 -6.50 6.54 -7.56
CA HIS A 132 -7.24 7.77 -7.79
C HIS A 132 -7.36 8.60 -6.51
N ALA A 133 -7.02 9.88 -6.60
CA ALA A 133 -7.19 10.86 -5.54
C ALA A 133 -8.24 11.89 -5.95
N GLY A 134 -9.44 11.79 -5.36
CA GLY A 134 -10.50 12.78 -5.51
C GLY A 134 -10.42 13.89 -4.46
N ARG A 135 -11.44 14.76 -4.43
CA ARG A 135 -11.51 15.87 -3.46
C ARG A 135 -11.66 15.39 -2.01
N SER A 136 -12.40 14.30 -1.77
CA SER A 136 -12.73 13.81 -0.42
C SER A 136 -12.34 12.36 -0.17
N LEU A 137 -12.06 11.59 -1.20
CA LEU A 137 -11.72 10.18 -1.12
C LEU A 137 -10.49 9.88 -1.97
N SER A 138 -9.71 8.89 -1.54
CA SER A 138 -8.70 8.22 -2.35
C SER A 138 -9.01 6.72 -2.43
N PHE A 139 -8.64 6.14 -3.55
CA PHE A 139 -8.72 4.71 -3.83
C PHE A 139 -7.29 4.20 -3.99
N CYS A 140 -6.92 3.22 -3.18
CA CYS A 140 -5.56 2.72 -3.13
C CYS A 140 -5.53 1.21 -3.31
N GLU A 141 -4.43 0.72 -3.86
CA GLU A 141 -4.10 -0.70 -3.95
C GLU A 141 -2.75 -0.94 -3.30
N GLY A 142 -2.60 -2.11 -2.70
CA GLY A 142 -1.34 -2.49 -2.04
C GLY A 142 -1.09 -3.98 -2.10
N GLU A 143 0.17 -4.34 -1.97
CA GLU A 143 0.60 -5.73 -1.88
C GLU A 143 1.72 -5.91 -0.85
N ILE A 144 1.80 -7.10 -0.32
CA ILE A 144 2.87 -7.55 0.55
C ILE A 144 3.71 -8.58 -0.18
N LEU A 145 5.01 -8.38 -0.14
CA LEU A 145 6.02 -9.29 -0.64
C LEU A 145 6.80 -9.90 0.52
N ASP A 146 7.15 -11.18 0.42
CA ASP A 146 8.11 -11.84 1.31
C ASP A 146 9.56 -11.49 0.93
N ALA A 147 10.52 -12.08 1.64
CA ALA A 147 11.95 -11.87 1.42
C ALA A 147 12.42 -12.34 0.04
N GLU A 148 11.72 -13.31 -0.56
CA GLU A 148 11.97 -13.84 -1.89
C GLU A 148 11.26 -13.05 -3.00
N GLY A 149 10.56 -11.96 -2.64
CA GLY A 149 9.82 -11.11 -3.58
C GLY A 149 8.49 -11.71 -4.06
N GLN A 150 7.97 -12.74 -3.37
CA GLN A 150 6.71 -13.37 -3.74
C GLN A 150 5.53 -12.66 -3.07
N VAL A 151 4.43 -12.51 -3.80
CA VAL A 151 3.22 -11.88 -3.26
C VAL A 151 2.59 -12.76 -2.19
N VAL A 152 2.48 -12.22 -0.98
CA VAL A 152 1.86 -12.83 0.20
C VAL A 152 0.38 -12.46 0.31
N ALA A 153 0.08 -11.18 0.13
CA ALA A 153 -1.28 -10.64 0.19
C ALA A 153 -1.43 -9.45 -0.73
N ARG A 154 -2.67 -9.17 -1.13
CA ARG A 154 -3.07 -7.96 -1.86
C ARG A 154 -4.29 -7.34 -1.21
N ALA A 155 -4.40 -6.01 -1.32
CA ALA A 155 -5.57 -5.29 -0.88
C ALA A 155 -5.94 -4.15 -1.82
N SER A 156 -7.20 -3.77 -1.78
CA SER A 156 -7.71 -2.50 -2.26
C SER A 156 -8.46 -1.81 -1.12
N GLY A 157 -8.43 -0.48 -1.05
CA GLY A 157 -9.08 0.26 0.01
C GLY A 157 -9.51 1.65 -0.43
N THR A 158 -10.53 2.16 0.24
CA THR A 158 -11.05 3.51 0.10
C THR A 158 -10.76 4.30 1.37
N PHE A 159 -10.20 5.48 1.22
CA PHE A 159 -9.82 6.35 2.34
C PHE A 159 -10.48 7.70 2.19
N LYS A 160 -10.96 8.25 3.30
CA LYS A 160 -11.57 9.59 3.37
C LYS A 160 -10.56 10.58 3.91
N TYR A 161 -10.30 11.65 3.16
CA TYR A 161 -9.49 12.76 3.64
C TYR A 161 -10.22 13.52 4.76
N LEU A 162 -9.51 13.77 5.85
CA LEU A 162 -9.99 14.62 6.93
C LEU A 162 -9.72 16.08 6.55
N LYS A 163 -10.70 16.95 6.78
CA LYS A 163 -10.50 18.39 6.70
C LYS A 163 -9.75 18.83 7.95
N ASN A 164 -8.82 19.76 7.80
CA ASN A 164 -8.25 20.47 8.94
C ASN A 164 -9.39 21.27 9.62
N SER A 165 -9.55 21.08 10.90
CA SER A 165 -10.49 21.84 11.75
C SER A 165 -9.89 23.17 12.10
#